data_3cb940588fe2910a66982e73e47194f4
#
_entry.id   3cb940588fe2910a66982e73e47194f4
#
_cell.length_a   1.000
_cell.length_b   1.000
_cell.length_c   1.000
_cell.angle_alpha   90.00
_cell.angle_beta   90.00
_cell.angle_gamma   90.00
#
_symmetry.space_group_name_H-M   'P 1'
#
loop_
_entity.id
_entity.type
_entity.pdbx_description
1 polymer ?
#
loop_
_entity_poly.entity_id
_entity_poly.type
_entity_poly.pdbx_seq_one_letter_code
_entity_poly.pdbx_strand_id
1 'polypeptide(L)'
;MKKVTNNRYLKCVLPLLLVALLVSAASAAPIGLDPGKWAPATYQRLAAFVEANGSGGPNYDPAKPPYVVFDWDQTCIFNDTEEALFRYKIETLNFKMTPEVFAEAIRKDIPKDNFSDDYKNADGKTVNIDLIGADLDAAYTFLYKNYEGFGAGGKMTLAEARATEEFIDFRAKLAWLYEAIGGTFSADVSYPWVLYLFSGMTADEVKALAEKSNDAALADKLETYTLSSSKTLQSKAGYISMGGYKRGLRTVPEMSNLMNVLRSHGIHVYVCTASLDNVVRVFSNLPKYGYNVPEENVLGMRVAMEDGKYVPRYDDTWVQTQQAGKTEAIKRELVSKYGYGPIAVFGDSQGDYRMCVDFEETQVVLVVNRLRKDDFGKLGLQAMETHGKPDAKFILQGRDENIGAFRPDEKTIKYGKTEPELFHASLVK
;
A
#
# COMPACT_ATOMS: atom_id res chain seq x y z
N MET A 1 -4.14 -0.97 -110.02
CA MET A 1 -5.58 -0.88 -109.94
C MET A 1 -6.01 -1.16 -108.57
N LYS A 2 -6.86 -0.38 -107.94
CA LYS A 2 -7.43 -0.38 -106.62
C LYS A 2 -6.48 -0.05 -105.49
N LYS A 3 -6.45 1.24 -105.14
CA LYS A 3 -6.01 1.77 -103.88
C LYS A 3 -7.02 1.41 -102.81
N VAL A 4 -6.53 1.00 -101.63
CA VAL A 4 -7.32 0.99 -100.38
C VAL A 4 -6.55 1.78 -99.33
N THR A 5 -7.09 2.92 -99.03
CA THR A 5 -6.68 3.82 -97.99
C THR A 5 -7.25 3.31 -96.66
N ASN A 6 -6.41 3.10 -95.69
CA ASN A 6 -6.85 2.73 -94.30
C ASN A 6 -6.38 3.82 -93.30
N ASN A 7 -7.33 4.63 -92.92
CA ASN A 7 -7.17 5.68 -91.94
C ASN A 7 -7.36 5.09 -90.53
N ARG A 8 -6.32 5.02 -89.72
CA ARG A 8 -6.41 4.63 -88.35
C ARG A 8 -6.25 5.81 -87.42
N TYR A 9 -7.35 6.24 -86.83
CA TYR A 9 -7.35 7.20 -85.73
C TYR A 9 -6.72 6.60 -84.53
N LEU A 10 -5.60 7.16 -84.08
CA LEU A 10 -4.92 6.85 -82.86
C LEU A 10 -5.68 7.54 -81.71
N LYS A 11 -6.47 6.77 -80.95
CA LYS A 11 -7.07 7.26 -79.71
C LYS A 11 -6.02 7.20 -78.60
N CYS A 12 -5.51 8.38 -78.20
CA CYS A 12 -4.75 8.51 -76.97
C CYS A 12 -5.66 8.26 -75.75
N VAL A 13 -5.51 7.11 -75.10
CA VAL A 13 -6.08 6.84 -73.79
C VAL A 13 -5.07 7.28 -72.75
N LEU A 14 -5.38 8.37 -72.06
CA LEU A 14 -4.61 8.86 -70.91
C LEU A 14 -4.93 7.96 -69.74
N PRO A 15 -3.98 7.29 -69.11
CA PRO A 15 -4.25 6.58 -67.87
C PRO A 15 -4.32 7.60 -66.73
N LEU A 16 -5.50 7.73 -66.12
CA LEU A 16 -5.65 8.37 -64.79
C LEU A 16 -4.86 7.53 -63.78
N LEU A 17 -3.70 8.02 -63.36
CA LEU A 17 -3.03 7.52 -62.19
C LEU A 17 -3.83 7.92 -60.94
N LEU A 18 -4.63 7.01 -60.43
CA LEU A 18 -5.22 7.13 -59.10
C LEU A 18 -4.10 6.88 -58.07
N VAL A 19 -3.49 7.94 -57.56
CA VAL A 19 -2.61 7.87 -56.40
C VAL A 19 -3.51 7.64 -55.18
N ALA A 20 -3.71 6.39 -54.83
CA ALA A 20 -4.26 6.03 -53.53
C ALA A 20 -3.21 6.42 -52.49
N LEU A 21 -3.41 7.54 -51.78
CA LEU A 21 -2.74 7.81 -50.53
C LEU A 21 -3.16 6.72 -49.54
N LEU A 22 -2.36 5.66 -49.42
CA LEU A 22 -2.36 4.80 -48.29
C LEU A 22 -1.85 5.62 -47.08
N VAL A 23 -2.78 6.26 -46.38
CA VAL A 23 -2.51 6.67 -45.00
C VAL A 23 -2.34 5.35 -44.23
N SER A 24 -1.10 4.90 -44.13
CA SER A 24 -0.76 3.88 -43.14
C SER A 24 -1.07 4.53 -41.80
N ALA A 25 -2.19 4.15 -41.18
CA ALA A 25 -2.35 4.31 -39.77
C ALA A 25 -1.13 3.60 -39.17
N ALA A 26 -0.15 4.38 -38.73
CA ALA A 26 0.92 3.85 -37.92
C ALA A 26 0.21 3.19 -36.72
N SER A 27 0.15 1.88 -36.73
CA SER A 27 -0.27 1.11 -35.55
C SER A 27 0.67 1.57 -34.45
N ALA A 28 0.17 2.37 -33.51
CA ALA A 28 0.94 2.73 -32.33
C ALA A 28 1.48 1.43 -31.73
N ALA A 29 2.77 1.40 -31.45
CA ALA A 29 3.36 0.23 -30.80
C ALA A 29 2.53 -0.07 -29.54
N PRO A 30 2.26 -1.36 -29.25
CA PRO A 30 1.50 -1.70 -28.05
C PRO A 30 2.14 -1.03 -26.85
N ILE A 31 1.36 -0.35 -26.00
CA ILE A 31 1.87 0.34 -24.80
C ILE A 31 2.49 -0.60 -23.77
N GLY A 32 2.35 -1.92 -23.95
CA GLY A 32 2.89 -2.92 -23.04
C GLY A 32 2.11 -3.11 -21.73
N LEU A 33 0.95 -2.43 -21.59
CA LEU A 33 0.07 -2.66 -20.46
C LEU A 33 -0.65 -3.99 -20.63
N ASP A 34 -0.41 -4.92 -19.71
CA ASP A 34 -1.08 -6.21 -19.71
C ASP A 34 -2.54 -6.08 -19.27
N PRO A 35 -3.48 -6.72 -19.95
CA PRO A 35 -4.88 -6.69 -19.53
C PRO A 35 -5.11 -7.35 -18.18
N GLY A 36 -4.33 -8.39 -17.82
CA GLY A 36 -4.39 -9.05 -16.53
C GLY A 36 -5.81 -9.26 -16.02
N LYS A 37 -6.04 -8.90 -14.78
CA LYS A 37 -7.37 -8.88 -14.13
C LYS A 37 -7.92 -7.46 -13.92
N TRP A 38 -7.50 -6.51 -14.75
CA TRP A 38 -8.13 -5.21 -14.74
C TRP A 38 -9.62 -5.31 -15.12
N ALA A 39 -10.46 -4.53 -14.47
CA ALA A 39 -11.82 -4.27 -14.96
C ALA A 39 -11.73 -3.64 -16.35
N PRO A 40 -12.55 -4.06 -17.35
CA PRO A 40 -12.37 -3.60 -18.73
C PRO A 40 -12.38 -2.09 -18.91
N ALA A 41 -13.27 -1.37 -18.22
CA ALA A 41 -13.33 0.09 -18.29
C ALA A 41 -12.09 0.74 -17.66
N THR A 42 -11.59 0.19 -16.56
CA THR A 42 -10.36 0.63 -15.89
C THR A 42 -9.15 0.42 -16.79
N TYR A 43 -9.02 -0.77 -17.40
CA TYR A 43 -7.95 -1.06 -18.36
C TYR A 43 -7.93 -0.07 -19.53
N GLN A 44 -9.09 0.13 -20.17
CA GLN A 44 -9.21 1.05 -21.32
C GLN A 44 -8.82 2.48 -20.93
N ARG A 45 -9.25 2.94 -19.76
CA ARG A 45 -8.92 4.29 -19.29
C ARG A 45 -7.43 4.45 -18.95
N LEU A 46 -6.81 3.44 -18.33
CA LEU A 46 -5.37 3.43 -18.05
C LEU A 46 -4.54 3.36 -19.33
N ALA A 47 -4.95 2.52 -20.30
CA ALA A 47 -4.28 2.43 -21.60
C ALA A 47 -4.31 3.78 -22.33
N ALA A 48 -5.49 4.40 -22.46
CA ALA A 48 -5.63 5.72 -23.06
C ALA A 48 -4.85 6.81 -22.31
N PHE A 49 -4.76 6.72 -20.97
CA PHE A 49 -3.97 7.64 -20.15
C PHE A 49 -2.47 7.54 -20.48
N VAL A 50 -1.93 6.32 -20.57
CA VAL A 50 -0.52 6.10 -20.91
C VAL A 50 -0.23 6.55 -22.35
N GLU A 51 -1.09 6.23 -23.30
CA GLU A 51 -0.97 6.66 -24.70
C GLU A 51 -0.95 8.19 -24.84
N ALA A 52 -1.80 8.89 -24.10
CA ALA A 52 -1.91 10.33 -24.17
C ALA A 52 -0.73 11.06 -23.50
N ASN A 53 -0.25 10.57 -22.36
CA ASN A 53 0.68 11.29 -21.49
C ASN A 53 2.11 10.69 -21.49
N GLY A 54 2.31 9.51 -22.07
CA GLY A 54 3.63 8.90 -22.23
C GLY A 54 4.43 9.48 -23.39
N SER A 55 5.73 9.16 -23.43
CA SER A 55 6.63 9.59 -24.52
C SER A 55 6.08 9.17 -25.89
N GLY A 56 5.92 10.13 -26.78
CA GLY A 56 5.25 9.96 -28.07
C GLY A 56 3.75 10.28 -28.06
N GLY A 57 3.14 10.48 -26.90
CA GLY A 57 1.76 10.93 -26.77
C GLY A 57 1.59 12.44 -26.95
N PRO A 58 0.36 12.89 -27.27
CA PRO A 58 0.10 14.30 -27.58
C PRO A 58 0.30 15.26 -26.39
N ASN A 59 0.25 14.76 -25.17
CA ASN A 59 0.39 15.55 -23.93
C ASN A 59 1.79 15.48 -23.32
N TYR A 60 2.72 14.71 -23.92
CA TYR A 60 4.05 14.51 -23.36
C TYR A 60 4.97 15.68 -23.67
N ASP A 61 5.55 16.28 -22.64
CA ASP A 61 6.60 17.28 -22.76
C ASP A 61 7.86 16.78 -22.01
N PRO A 62 8.98 16.49 -22.69
CA PRO A 62 10.19 16.00 -22.03
C PRO A 62 10.83 17.07 -21.12
N ALA A 63 10.52 18.36 -21.29
CA ALA A 63 10.94 19.44 -20.39
C ALA A 63 10.09 19.51 -19.11
N LYS A 64 8.90 18.87 -19.12
CA LYS A 64 7.96 18.78 -18.00
C LYS A 64 7.45 17.33 -17.90
N PRO A 65 8.33 16.36 -17.55
CA PRO A 65 7.96 14.95 -17.53
C PRO A 65 6.83 14.69 -16.52
N PRO A 66 5.73 14.08 -16.94
CA PRO A 66 4.61 13.81 -16.05
C PRO A 66 5.01 12.84 -14.95
N TYR A 67 4.32 12.92 -13.78
CA TYR A 67 4.48 11.97 -12.72
C TYR A 67 3.14 11.54 -12.11
N VAL A 68 3.16 10.37 -11.50
CA VAL A 68 2.02 9.75 -10.82
C VAL A 68 2.41 9.32 -9.41
N VAL A 69 1.42 9.21 -8.53
CA VAL A 69 1.62 8.82 -7.13
C VAL A 69 0.73 7.64 -6.78
N PHE A 70 1.33 6.61 -6.20
CA PHE A 70 0.64 5.42 -5.69
C PHE A 70 0.66 5.42 -4.16
N ASP A 71 -0.43 5.08 -3.53
CA ASP A 71 -0.41 4.46 -2.23
C ASP A 71 0.19 3.05 -2.34
N TRP A 72 0.62 2.46 -1.20
CA TRP A 72 1.30 1.18 -1.23
C TRP A 72 0.44 0.03 -0.71
N ASP A 73 0.18 0.03 0.59
CA ASP A 73 -0.48 -1.06 1.28
C ASP A 73 -1.96 -1.15 0.88
N GLN A 74 -2.44 -2.36 0.51
CA GLN A 74 -3.79 -2.59 -0.02
C GLN A 74 -4.07 -1.97 -1.41
N THR A 75 -3.19 -1.15 -1.95
CA THR A 75 -3.25 -0.55 -3.29
C THR A 75 -2.33 -1.27 -4.26
N CYS A 76 -1.03 -1.26 -4.03
CA CYS A 76 -0.02 -1.91 -4.86
C CYS A 76 0.23 -3.37 -4.49
N ILE A 77 -0.05 -3.72 -3.26
CA ILE A 77 0.00 -5.08 -2.72
C ILE A 77 -1.31 -5.40 -2.01
N PHE A 78 -1.57 -6.67 -1.79
CA PHE A 78 -2.69 -7.12 -0.97
C PHE A 78 -2.21 -7.37 0.47
N ASN A 79 -2.96 -6.86 1.45
CA ASN A 79 -2.63 -6.67 2.84
C ASN A 79 -1.56 -5.58 3.03
N ASP A 80 -0.94 -5.55 4.20
CA ASP A 80 -0.15 -4.42 4.67
C ASP A 80 1.28 -4.89 5.02
N THR A 81 2.27 -4.20 4.46
CA THR A 81 3.70 -4.50 4.61
C THR A 81 4.18 -4.23 6.03
N GLU A 82 3.73 -3.11 6.64
CA GLU A 82 4.10 -2.75 8.01
C GLU A 82 3.48 -3.70 9.03
N GLU A 83 2.19 -4.07 8.86
CA GLU A 83 1.53 -5.07 9.70
C GLU A 83 2.19 -6.45 9.58
N ALA A 84 2.60 -6.83 8.36
CA ALA A 84 3.32 -8.09 8.14
C ALA A 84 4.67 -8.09 8.87
N LEU A 85 5.41 -6.97 8.80
CA LEU A 85 6.68 -6.82 9.50
C LEU A 85 6.50 -6.77 11.01
N PHE A 86 5.50 -6.07 11.51
CA PHE A 86 5.17 -6.04 12.93
C PHE A 86 4.90 -7.45 13.47
N ARG A 87 4.08 -8.24 12.77
CA ARG A 87 3.83 -9.64 13.10
C ARG A 87 5.12 -10.47 13.05
N TYR A 88 5.92 -10.32 12.01
CA TYR A 88 7.19 -11.05 11.87
C TYR A 88 8.14 -10.74 13.03
N LYS A 89 8.23 -9.47 13.44
CA LYS A 89 9.03 -9.06 14.62
C LYS A 89 8.56 -9.74 15.90
N ILE A 90 7.26 -9.77 16.16
CA ILE A 90 6.68 -10.44 17.32
C ILE A 90 7.03 -11.93 17.28
N GLU A 91 6.73 -12.60 16.17
CA GLU A 91 6.92 -14.05 16.05
C GLU A 91 8.39 -14.48 16.11
N THR A 92 9.31 -13.62 15.72
CA THR A 92 10.76 -13.91 15.74
C THR A 92 11.51 -13.20 16.85
N LEU A 93 10.81 -12.46 17.72
CA LEU A 93 11.40 -11.65 18.80
C LEU A 93 12.52 -10.72 18.31
N ASN A 94 12.35 -10.15 17.09
CA ASN A 94 13.33 -9.23 16.51
C ASN A 94 13.14 -7.80 17.03
N PHE A 95 13.58 -7.57 18.26
CA PHE A 95 13.63 -6.25 18.90
C PHE A 95 15.06 -5.98 19.36
N LYS A 96 15.44 -4.70 19.36
CA LYS A 96 16.78 -4.23 19.78
C LYS A 96 16.72 -3.32 21.01
N MET A 97 15.57 -3.29 21.66
CA MET A 97 15.32 -2.46 22.84
C MET A 97 15.68 -3.20 24.13
N THR A 98 16.20 -2.46 25.13
CA THR A 98 16.16 -2.97 26.50
C THR A 98 14.74 -2.93 27.04
N PRO A 99 14.43 -3.62 28.16
CA PRO A 99 13.09 -3.55 28.77
C PRO A 99 12.62 -2.12 29.05
N GLU A 100 13.52 -1.23 29.45
CA GLU A 100 13.22 0.18 29.74
C GLU A 100 12.84 0.94 28.46
N VAL A 101 13.59 0.77 27.37
CA VAL A 101 13.30 1.40 26.07
C VAL A 101 12.01 0.83 25.47
N PHE A 102 11.76 -0.46 25.64
CA PHE A 102 10.49 -1.08 25.21
C PHE A 102 9.30 -0.48 25.97
N ALA A 103 9.41 -0.36 27.30
CA ALA A 103 8.36 0.22 28.13
C ALA A 103 8.06 1.68 27.76
N GLU A 104 9.09 2.45 27.41
CA GLU A 104 8.95 3.81 26.86
C GLU A 104 8.25 3.78 25.50
N ALA A 105 8.74 2.98 24.55
CA ALA A 105 8.26 2.95 23.17
C ALA A 105 6.76 2.60 23.08
N ILE A 106 6.29 1.61 23.83
CA ILE A 106 4.88 1.20 23.79
C ILE A 106 3.92 2.22 24.41
N ARG A 107 4.41 3.15 25.22
CA ARG A 107 3.62 4.20 25.87
C ARG A 107 3.77 5.56 25.18
N LYS A 108 4.72 5.66 24.25
CA LYS A 108 5.07 6.94 23.63
C LYS A 108 3.86 7.54 22.92
N ASP A 109 3.53 8.78 23.32
CA ASP A 109 2.43 9.60 22.79
C ASP A 109 1.02 8.98 22.94
N ILE A 110 0.86 7.90 23.73
CA ILE A 110 -0.44 7.26 23.97
C ILE A 110 -1.12 7.92 25.18
N PRO A 111 -2.36 8.44 25.01
CA PRO A 111 -3.16 8.91 26.14
C PRO A 111 -3.43 7.82 27.18
N LYS A 112 -3.59 8.21 28.46
CA LYS A 112 -3.88 7.30 29.56
C LYS A 112 -5.35 6.92 29.68
N ASP A 113 -6.18 7.45 28.80
CA ASP A 113 -7.60 7.13 28.75
C ASP A 113 -7.82 5.64 28.45
N ASN A 114 -8.98 5.14 28.82
CA ASN A 114 -9.37 3.79 28.42
C ASN A 114 -9.51 3.69 26.91
N PHE A 115 -9.12 2.56 26.34
CA PHE A 115 -9.44 2.25 24.97
C PHE A 115 -10.95 2.20 24.76
N SER A 116 -11.38 2.39 23.50
CA SER A 116 -12.80 2.42 23.16
C SER A 116 -13.52 1.14 23.58
N ASP A 117 -14.85 1.21 23.68
CA ASP A 117 -15.67 0.08 24.12
C ASP A 117 -15.56 -1.17 23.25
N ASP A 118 -15.06 -1.05 22.04
CA ASP A 118 -14.76 -2.18 21.14
C ASP A 118 -13.51 -2.94 21.59
N TYR A 119 -12.68 -2.34 22.45
CA TYR A 119 -11.42 -2.89 22.96
C TYR A 119 -11.46 -3.13 24.48
N LYS A 120 -12.36 -4.01 24.91
CA LYS A 120 -12.41 -4.52 26.27
C LYS A 120 -11.69 -5.88 26.36
N ASN A 121 -11.29 -6.26 27.56
CA ASN A 121 -10.81 -7.62 27.79
C ASN A 121 -11.96 -8.63 27.67
N ALA A 122 -11.66 -9.93 27.75
CA ALA A 122 -12.66 -10.98 27.59
C ALA A 122 -13.73 -11.01 28.70
N ASP A 123 -13.47 -10.37 29.85
CA ASP A 123 -14.44 -10.20 30.93
C ASP A 123 -15.31 -8.95 30.76
N GLY A 124 -15.16 -8.21 29.66
CA GLY A 124 -15.89 -6.98 29.38
C GLY A 124 -15.39 -5.75 30.17
N LYS A 125 -14.19 -5.82 30.76
CA LYS A 125 -13.60 -4.71 31.52
C LYS A 125 -12.81 -3.79 30.58
N THR A 126 -12.84 -2.50 30.87
CA THR A 126 -12.03 -1.50 30.16
C THR A 126 -10.54 -1.74 30.39
N VAL A 127 -9.74 -1.48 29.36
CA VAL A 127 -8.28 -1.56 29.37
C VAL A 127 -7.71 -0.20 28.95
N ASN A 128 -6.55 0.14 29.48
CA ASN A 128 -5.76 1.31 29.05
C ASN A 128 -4.28 0.95 28.95
N ILE A 129 -3.49 1.91 28.51
CA ILE A 129 -2.06 1.68 28.28
C ILE A 129 -1.29 1.32 29.55
N ASP A 130 -1.69 1.83 30.73
CA ASP A 130 -1.01 1.53 31.98
C ASP A 130 -1.24 0.05 32.38
N LEU A 131 -2.45 -0.49 32.19
CA LEU A 131 -2.79 -1.87 32.52
C LEU A 131 -2.09 -2.86 31.57
N ILE A 132 -2.27 -2.68 30.25
CA ILE A 132 -1.71 -3.62 29.27
C ILE A 132 -0.19 -3.46 29.15
N GLY A 133 0.31 -2.24 29.31
CA GLY A 133 1.73 -1.96 29.31
C GLY A 133 2.46 -2.64 30.46
N ALA A 134 1.85 -2.71 31.67
CA ALA A 134 2.45 -3.44 32.79
C ALA A 134 2.61 -4.95 32.51
N ASP A 135 1.63 -5.55 31.84
CA ASP A 135 1.72 -6.97 31.46
C ASP A 135 2.78 -7.20 30.36
N LEU A 136 2.83 -6.29 29.38
CA LEU A 136 3.83 -6.34 28.31
C LEU A 136 5.25 -6.13 28.84
N ASP A 137 5.45 -5.22 29.80
CA ASP A 137 6.75 -5.01 30.45
C ASP A 137 7.25 -6.28 31.14
N ALA A 138 6.35 -6.96 31.87
CA ALA A 138 6.70 -8.21 32.57
C ALA A 138 7.07 -9.31 31.58
N ALA A 139 6.24 -9.50 30.55
CA ALA A 139 6.47 -10.53 29.55
C ALA A 139 7.74 -10.25 28.72
N TYR A 140 7.93 -9.00 28.27
CA TYR A 140 9.14 -8.61 27.51
C TYR A 140 10.40 -8.75 28.36
N THR A 141 10.36 -8.34 29.62
CA THR A 141 11.50 -8.48 30.54
C THR A 141 11.90 -9.93 30.71
N PHE A 142 10.92 -10.83 30.85
CA PHE A 142 11.19 -12.28 30.93
C PHE A 142 11.86 -12.79 29.64
N LEU A 143 11.29 -12.46 28.49
CA LEU A 143 11.83 -12.87 27.18
C LEU A 143 13.24 -12.30 26.95
N TYR A 144 13.45 -11.03 27.27
CA TYR A 144 14.75 -10.36 27.15
C TYR A 144 15.86 -11.06 27.94
N LYS A 145 15.55 -11.48 29.16
CA LYS A 145 16.52 -12.16 30.05
C LYS A 145 16.77 -13.61 29.66
N ASN A 146 15.82 -14.29 29.06
CA ASN A 146 15.88 -15.73 28.87
C ASN A 146 16.14 -16.18 27.43
N TYR A 147 15.68 -15.43 26.41
CA TYR A 147 15.90 -15.77 25.01
C TYR A 147 17.31 -15.34 24.57
N GLU A 148 18.07 -16.27 23.95
CA GLU A 148 19.46 -16.04 23.50
C GLU A 148 19.60 -14.91 22.47
N GLY A 149 18.59 -14.72 21.62
CA GLY A 149 18.61 -13.74 20.51
C GLY A 149 18.63 -12.27 20.94
N PHE A 150 18.31 -11.96 22.20
CA PHE A 150 18.48 -10.60 22.73
C PHE A 150 19.93 -10.27 23.14
N GLY A 151 20.81 -11.28 23.27
CA GLY A 151 22.20 -11.07 23.66
C GLY A 151 22.40 -10.65 25.12
N ALA A 152 21.38 -10.77 25.96
CA ALA A 152 21.40 -10.41 27.38
C ALA A 152 21.81 -11.58 28.31
N GLY A 153 22.38 -12.65 27.73
CA GLY A 153 22.85 -13.82 28.47
C GLY A 153 21.81 -14.93 28.61
N GLY A 154 20.64 -14.79 28.04
CA GLY A 154 19.61 -15.83 27.93
C GLY A 154 20.11 -17.05 27.16
N LYS A 155 19.49 -18.21 27.37
CA LYS A 155 19.89 -19.49 26.76
C LYS A 155 18.76 -20.21 26.05
N MET A 156 17.53 -19.70 26.15
CA MET A 156 16.39 -20.26 25.42
C MET A 156 16.55 -20.03 23.92
N THR A 157 16.34 -21.07 23.15
CA THR A 157 16.14 -20.94 21.70
C THR A 157 14.83 -20.20 21.40
N LEU A 158 14.64 -19.72 20.18
CA LEU A 158 13.38 -19.10 19.78
C LEU A 158 12.18 -20.06 19.96
N ALA A 159 12.37 -21.36 19.68
CA ALA A 159 11.31 -22.36 19.82
C ALA A 159 10.89 -22.53 21.29
N GLU A 160 11.85 -22.58 22.21
CA GLU A 160 11.59 -22.66 23.65
C GLU A 160 10.94 -21.36 24.16
N ALA A 161 11.44 -20.20 23.77
CA ALA A 161 10.85 -18.92 24.14
C ALA A 161 9.38 -18.81 23.69
N ARG A 162 9.08 -19.25 22.46
CA ARG A 162 7.71 -19.25 21.90
C ARG A 162 6.75 -20.23 22.60
N ALA A 163 7.27 -21.22 23.30
CA ALA A 163 6.46 -22.16 24.07
C ALA A 163 6.11 -21.67 25.50
N THR A 164 6.67 -20.51 25.91
CA THR A 164 6.40 -19.94 27.24
C THR A 164 5.06 -19.22 27.30
N GLU A 165 4.47 -19.16 28.48
CA GLU A 165 3.25 -18.39 28.73
C GLU A 165 3.50 -16.87 28.51
N GLU A 166 4.70 -16.41 28.84
CA GLU A 166 5.11 -15.01 28.65
C GLU A 166 5.15 -14.64 27.17
N PHE A 167 5.61 -15.52 26.28
CA PHE A 167 5.53 -15.25 24.84
C PHE A 167 4.09 -15.24 24.34
N ILE A 168 3.27 -16.17 24.78
CA ILE A 168 1.85 -16.24 24.43
C ILE A 168 1.16 -14.93 24.84
N ASP A 169 1.43 -14.46 26.04
CA ASP A 169 0.89 -13.22 26.59
C ASP A 169 1.40 -11.99 25.81
N PHE A 170 2.71 -11.89 25.62
CA PHE A 170 3.38 -10.83 24.88
C PHE A 170 2.81 -10.68 23.46
N ARG A 171 2.77 -11.81 22.73
CA ARG A 171 2.28 -11.82 21.33
C ARG A 171 0.85 -11.32 21.22
N ALA A 172 -0.05 -11.86 22.03
CA ALA A 172 -1.46 -11.52 21.96
C ALA A 172 -1.72 -10.09 22.41
N LYS A 173 -1.10 -9.64 23.48
CA LYS A 173 -1.31 -8.31 24.04
C LYS A 173 -0.68 -7.21 23.19
N LEU A 174 0.51 -7.45 22.61
CA LEU A 174 1.15 -6.45 21.75
C LEU A 174 0.37 -6.29 20.43
N ALA A 175 -0.11 -7.38 19.84
CA ALA A 175 -0.96 -7.34 18.67
C ALA A 175 -2.31 -6.65 18.95
N TRP A 176 -2.93 -6.98 20.08
CA TRP A 176 -4.17 -6.33 20.51
C TRP A 176 -3.98 -4.83 20.78
N LEU A 177 -2.85 -4.46 21.40
CA LEU A 177 -2.54 -3.05 21.67
C LEU A 177 -2.46 -2.21 20.39
N TYR A 178 -1.85 -2.74 19.33
CA TYR A 178 -1.81 -2.10 18.02
C TYR A 178 -3.22 -1.78 17.50
N GLU A 179 -4.11 -2.77 17.50
CA GLU A 179 -5.50 -2.60 17.06
C GLU A 179 -6.28 -1.63 17.98
N ALA A 180 -6.07 -1.73 19.30
CA ALA A 180 -6.76 -0.89 20.28
C ALA A 180 -6.37 0.59 20.14
N ILE A 181 -5.09 0.87 19.90
CA ILE A 181 -4.60 2.23 19.65
C ILE A 181 -5.23 2.76 18.35
N GLY A 182 -5.16 1.98 17.26
CA GLY A 182 -5.70 2.37 15.95
C GLY A 182 -7.21 2.61 15.95
N GLY A 183 -7.95 1.83 16.73
CA GLY A 183 -9.42 1.96 16.83
C GLY A 183 -9.91 2.96 17.88
N THR A 184 -9.00 3.51 18.69
CA THR A 184 -9.38 4.44 19.78
C THR A 184 -8.91 5.86 19.53
N PHE A 185 -7.67 6.04 19.10
CA PHE A 185 -7.03 7.34 19.00
C PHE A 185 -6.95 7.84 17.55
N SER A 186 -6.60 9.12 17.41
CA SER A 186 -6.44 9.72 16.08
C SER A 186 -5.30 9.09 15.29
N ALA A 187 -5.33 9.27 13.99
CA ALA A 187 -4.29 8.79 13.09
C ALA A 187 -2.90 9.36 13.45
N ASP A 188 -2.82 10.61 13.91
CA ASP A 188 -1.57 11.26 14.32
C ASP A 188 -0.90 10.56 15.52
N VAL A 189 -1.68 9.87 16.34
CA VAL A 189 -1.20 9.05 17.48
C VAL A 189 -0.91 7.63 17.04
N SER A 190 -1.82 7.02 16.29
CA SER A 190 -1.80 5.58 16.03
C SER A 190 -0.78 5.17 14.97
N TYR A 191 -0.63 5.93 13.88
CA TYR A 191 0.28 5.56 12.80
C TYR A 191 1.77 5.58 13.21
N PRO A 192 2.29 6.60 13.94
CA PRO A 192 3.68 6.60 14.39
C PRO A 192 3.99 5.52 15.41
N TRP A 193 3.03 5.06 16.19
CA TRP A 193 3.27 4.19 17.34
C TRP A 193 3.99 2.88 16.98
N VAL A 194 3.53 2.17 15.95
CA VAL A 194 4.14 0.90 15.53
C VAL A 194 5.60 1.08 15.08
N LEU A 195 5.92 2.27 14.56
CA LEU A 195 7.25 2.59 14.07
C LEU A 195 8.25 2.78 15.21
N TYR A 196 7.81 3.20 16.40
CA TYR A 196 8.67 3.32 17.58
C TYR A 196 9.24 1.97 18.03
N LEU A 197 8.62 0.87 17.62
CA LEU A 197 9.11 -0.48 17.89
C LEU A 197 10.38 -0.85 17.08
N PHE A 198 10.83 -0.02 16.15
CA PHE A 198 12.14 -0.15 15.50
C PHE A 198 13.30 0.44 16.32
N SER A 199 13.03 1.02 17.48
CA SER A 199 14.05 1.64 18.32
C SER A 199 15.22 0.70 18.59
N GLY A 200 16.44 1.26 18.53
CA GLY A 200 17.71 0.54 18.65
C GLY A 200 18.22 -0.12 17.37
N MET A 201 17.41 -0.16 16.28
CA MET A 201 17.84 -0.67 14.98
C MET A 201 18.42 0.42 14.10
N THR A 202 19.37 0.06 13.23
CA THR A 202 19.80 0.89 12.10
C THR A 202 18.81 0.77 10.94
N ALA A 203 18.87 1.69 9.97
CA ALA A 203 18.07 1.62 8.74
C ALA A 203 18.33 0.32 7.95
N ASP A 204 19.59 -0.12 7.87
CA ASP A 204 19.95 -1.35 7.17
C ASP A 204 19.42 -2.61 7.87
N GLU A 205 19.42 -2.63 9.21
CA GLU A 205 18.81 -3.72 9.98
C GLU A 205 17.30 -3.79 9.73
N VAL A 206 16.62 -2.64 9.66
CA VAL A 206 15.18 -2.58 9.34
C VAL A 206 14.94 -3.06 7.92
N LYS A 207 15.71 -2.59 6.93
CA LYS A 207 15.59 -3.07 5.54
C LYS A 207 15.79 -4.58 5.42
N ALA A 208 16.83 -5.12 6.05
CA ALA A 208 17.09 -6.56 6.05
C ALA A 208 15.98 -7.37 6.72
N LEU A 209 15.36 -6.83 7.78
CA LEU A 209 14.24 -7.46 8.46
C LEU A 209 12.97 -7.38 7.62
N ALA A 210 12.71 -6.26 6.95
CA ALA A 210 11.60 -6.06 6.04
C ALA A 210 11.65 -7.05 4.87
N GLU A 211 12.84 -7.27 4.28
CA GLU A 211 13.01 -8.27 3.22
C GLU A 211 12.63 -9.68 3.68
N LYS A 212 13.14 -10.12 4.83
CA LYS A 212 12.80 -11.42 5.42
C LYS A 212 11.31 -11.56 5.73
N SER A 213 10.72 -10.50 6.26
CA SER A 213 9.28 -10.45 6.53
C SER A 213 8.45 -10.56 5.25
N ASN A 214 8.81 -9.81 4.21
CA ASN A 214 8.13 -9.84 2.92
C ASN A 214 8.16 -11.24 2.30
N ASP A 215 9.35 -11.87 2.27
CA ASP A 215 9.51 -13.21 1.73
C ASP A 215 8.68 -14.24 2.51
N ALA A 216 8.69 -14.16 3.85
CA ALA A 216 7.89 -15.04 4.70
C ALA A 216 6.38 -14.81 4.50
N ALA A 217 5.94 -13.55 4.44
CA ALA A 217 4.53 -13.22 4.30
C ALA A 217 3.98 -13.53 2.89
N LEU A 218 4.79 -13.42 1.83
CA LEU A 218 4.43 -13.84 0.47
C LEU A 218 4.27 -15.36 0.35
N ALA A 219 5.06 -16.13 1.11
CA ALA A 219 4.96 -17.59 1.17
C ALA A 219 3.81 -18.08 2.08
N ASP A 220 3.25 -17.20 2.91
CA ASP A 220 2.23 -17.57 3.88
C ASP A 220 0.82 -17.60 3.27
N LYS A 221 -0.09 -18.30 3.94
CA LYS A 221 -1.52 -18.31 3.57
C LYS A 221 -2.16 -16.96 3.85
N LEU A 222 -3.11 -16.58 3.00
CA LEU A 222 -4.04 -15.50 3.33
C LEU A 222 -5.12 -16.07 4.27
N GLU A 223 -5.02 -15.78 5.53
CA GLU A 223 -6.02 -16.19 6.51
C GLU A 223 -6.10 -15.21 7.68
N THR A 224 -7.16 -15.33 8.44
CA THR A 224 -7.30 -14.69 9.75
C THR A 224 -7.30 -15.75 10.84
N TYR A 225 -6.78 -15.41 12.00
CA TYR A 225 -6.76 -16.29 13.16
C TYR A 225 -7.01 -15.51 14.44
N THR A 226 -7.26 -16.23 15.52
CA THR A 226 -7.47 -15.66 16.86
C THR A 226 -6.17 -15.71 17.64
N LEU A 227 -5.79 -14.59 18.23
CA LEU A 227 -4.75 -14.50 19.24
C LEU A 227 -5.38 -14.43 20.61
N SER A 228 -4.84 -15.21 21.54
CA SER A 228 -5.28 -15.20 22.94
C SER A 228 -4.08 -15.11 23.87
N SER A 229 -4.20 -14.29 24.90
CA SER A 229 -3.17 -14.13 25.92
C SER A 229 -3.12 -15.35 26.87
N SER A 230 -2.13 -15.41 27.74
CA SER A 230 -2.05 -16.43 28.76
C SER A 230 -3.26 -16.40 29.71
N LYS A 231 -3.73 -17.58 30.13
CA LYS A 231 -4.75 -17.73 31.18
C LYS A 231 -4.14 -18.03 32.56
N THR A 232 -2.84 -18.31 32.61
CA THR A 232 -2.14 -18.74 33.82
C THR A 232 -1.32 -17.63 34.44
N LEU A 233 -0.87 -16.65 33.64
CA LEU A 233 -0.14 -15.50 34.19
C LEU A 233 -1.08 -14.52 34.86
N GLN A 234 -0.60 -13.93 35.94
CA GLN A 234 -1.28 -12.80 36.57
C GLN A 234 -1.23 -11.61 35.61
N SER A 235 -2.37 -10.97 35.40
CA SER A 235 -2.52 -9.91 34.42
C SER A 235 -3.26 -8.69 35.00
N LYS A 236 -2.78 -7.49 34.69
CA LYS A 236 -3.44 -6.23 35.04
C LYS A 236 -4.56 -5.91 34.04
N ALA A 237 -4.31 -6.16 32.75
CA ALA A 237 -5.30 -5.96 31.69
C ALA A 237 -6.36 -7.07 31.65
N GLY A 238 -6.10 -8.21 32.26
CA GLY A 238 -6.95 -9.40 32.19
C GLY A 238 -6.67 -10.24 30.94
N TYR A 239 -7.52 -11.23 30.71
CA TYR A 239 -7.42 -12.11 29.54
C TYR A 239 -7.87 -11.38 28.27
N ILE A 240 -7.01 -11.41 27.28
CA ILE A 240 -7.27 -10.83 25.95
C ILE A 240 -7.50 -11.95 24.95
N SER A 241 -8.53 -11.82 24.09
CA SER A 241 -8.77 -12.69 22.95
C SER A 241 -9.22 -11.83 21.78
N MET A 242 -8.44 -11.80 20.71
CA MET A 242 -8.67 -11.01 19.53
C MET A 242 -8.76 -11.91 18.31
N GLY A 243 -9.92 -11.88 17.64
CA GLY A 243 -10.12 -12.54 16.34
C GLY A 243 -9.73 -11.63 15.16
N GLY A 244 -9.63 -12.22 13.98
CA GLY A 244 -9.44 -11.47 12.74
C GLY A 244 -8.00 -10.99 12.48
N TYR A 245 -7.02 -11.46 13.27
CA TYR A 245 -5.62 -11.13 13.01
C TYR A 245 -5.16 -11.74 11.70
N LYS A 246 -4.75 -10.90 10.76
CA LYS A 246 -4.48 -11.29 9.37
C LYS A 246 -3.04 -11.76 9.19
N ARG A 247 -2.82 -12.67 8.24
CA ARG A 247 -1.49 -13.01 7.74
C ARG A 247 -1.48 -13.24 6.23
N GLY A 248 -0.29 -13.24 5.66
CA GLY A 248 -0.03 -13.39 4.24
C GLY A 248 -0.06 -12.06 3.49
N LEU A 249 0.79 -11.93 2.49
CA LEU A 249 0.82 -10.84 1.51
C LEU A 249 0.65 -11.42 0.11
N ARG A 250 0.20 -10.60 -0.84
CA ARG A 250 0.30 -10.93 -2.28
C ARG A 250 0.72 -9.70 -3.05
N THR A 251 1.59 -9.89 -4.03
CA THR A 251 1.85 -8.90 -5.07
C THR A 251 0.61 -8.75 -5.95
N VAL A 252 0.43 -7.57 -6.52
CA VAL A 252 -0.60 -7.29 -7.52
C VAL A 252 0.11 -7.11 -8.87
N PRO A 253 0.16 -8.15 -9.72
CA PRO A 253 0.90 -8.12 -10.99
C PRO A 253 0.47 -6.96 -11.89
N GLU A 254 -0.80 -6.63 -11.90
CA GLU A 254 -1.36 -5.53 -12.67
C GLU A 254 -0.73 -4.18 -12.27
N MET A 255 -0.55 -3.94 -10.97
CA MET A 255 0.08 -2.72 -10.47
C MET A 255 1.57 -2.68 -10.78
N SER A 256 2.29 -3.81 -10.63
CA SER A 256 3.72 -3.86 -10.97
C SER A 256 3.95 -3.66 -12.47
N ASN A 257 3.12 -4.27 -13.33
CA ASN A 257 3.16 -4.05 -14.78
C ASN A 257 2.87 -2.57 -15.10
N LEU A 258 1.80 -1.98 -14.56
CA LEU A 258 1.46 -0.57 -14.78
C LEU A 258 2.61 0.37 -14.40
N MET A 259 3.23 0.18 -13.24
CA MET A 259 4.36 1.00 -12.80
C MET A 259 5.56 0.89 -13.75
N ASN A 260 5.87 -0.31 -14.25
CA ASN A 260 6.94 -0.52 -15.22
C ASN A 260 6.60 0.12 -16.58
N VAL A 261 5.35 -0.02 -17.04
CA VAL A 261 4.86 0.59 -18.29
C VAL A 261 4.92 2.12 -18.20
N LEU A 262 4.44 2.72 -17.12
CA LEU A 262 4.50 4.18 -16.92
C LEU A 262 5.94 4.69 -17.04
N ARG A 263 6.89 4.06 -16.34
CA ARG A 263 8.31 4.45 -16.41
C ARG A 263 8.92 4.26 -17.79
N SER A 264 8.59 3.16 -18.48
CA SER A 264 9.09 2.92 -19.85
C SER A 264 8.58 3.96 -20.86
N HIS A 265 7.47 4.62 -20.53
CA HIS A 265 6.90 5.72 -21.31
C HIS A 265 7.28 7.11 -20.78
N GLY A 266 8.30 7.21 -19.91
CA GLY A 266 8.78 8.50 -19.42
C GLY A 266 7.89 9.18 -18.37
N ILE A 267 6.91 8.46 -17.83
CA ILE A 267 6.07 8.95 -16.72
C ILE A 267 6.73 8.52 -15.40
N HIS A 268 7.09 9.48 -14.56
CA HIS A 268 7.75 9.18 -13.30
C HIS A 268 6.77 8.59 -12.29
N VAL A 269 7.21 7.56 -11.57
CA VAL A 269 6.39 6.83 -10.60
C VAL A 269 6.92 7.09 -9.20
N TYR A 270 6.02 7.52 -8.32
CA TYR A 270 6.26 7.74 -6.90
C TYR A 270 5.30 6.92 -6.05
N VAL A 271 5.74 6.57 -4.85
CA VAL A 271 4.91 5.96 -3.81
C VAL A 271 4.79 6.93 -2.65
N CYS A 272 3.57 7.11 -2.11
CA CYS A 272 3.32 7.87 -0.89
C CYS A 272 2.52 7.00 0.09
N THR A 273 3.17 6.53 1.16
CA THR A 273 2.66 5.51 2.07
C THR A 273 2.62 5.99 3.52
N ALA A 274 1.69 5.47 4.32
CA ALA A 274 1.66 5.68 5.76
C ALA A 274 2.55 4.70 6.56
N SER A 275 3.23 3.78 5.88
CA SER A 275 4.25 2.90 6.47
C SER A 275 5.62 3.59 6.53
N LEU A 276 6.55 3.05 7.32
CA LEU A 276 7.94 3.51 7.36
C LEU A 276 8.58 3.43 5.96
N ASP A 277 9.19 4.53 5.52
CA ASP A 277 9.76 4.63 4.17
C ASP A 277 10.74 3.49 3.85
N ASN A 278 11.64 3.13 4.77
CA ASN A 278 12.61 2.06 4.59
C ASN A 278 11.99 0.66 4.47
N VAL A 279 10.81 0.43 5.03
CA VAL A 279 10.08 -0.83 4.88
C VAL A 279 9.52 -0.97 3.48
N VAL A 280 8.86 0.09 2.99
CA VAL A 280 8.25 0.08 1.64
C VAL A 280 9.31 0.16 0.54
N ARG A 281 10.43 0.88 0.74
CA ARG A 281 11.57 0.89 -0.21
C ARG A 281 12.05 -0.51 -0.55
N VAL A 282 12.14 -1.41 0.42
CA VAL A 282 12.56 -2.80 0.18
C VAL A 282 11.62 -3.51 -0.77
N PHE A 283 10.31 -3.46 -0.52
CA PHE A 283 9.36 -4.18 -1.34
C PHE A 283 9.20 -3.54 -2.73
N SER A 284 9.14 -2.22 -2.78
CA SER A 284 8.91 -1.50 -4.04
C SER A 284 10.13 -1.48 -4.97
N ASN A 285 11.36 -1.55 -4.43
CA ASN A 285 12.59 -1.43 -5.22
C ASN A 285 13.19 -2.77 -5.64
N LEU A 286 13.24 -3.79 -4.75
CA LEU A 286 13.93 -5.04 -5.04
C LEU A 286 13.34 -5.75 -6.27
N PRO A 287 14.18 -6.10 -7.29
CA PRO A 287 13.71 -6.68 -8.55
C PRO A 287 12.89 -7.97 -8.41
N LYS A 288 13.15 -8.75 -7.35
CA LYS A 288 12.42 -10.01 -7.07
C LYS A 288 10.93 -9.82 -6.83
N TYR A 289 10.49 -8.62 -6.45
CA TYR A 289 9.07 -8.30 -6.24
C TYR A 289 8.41 -7.67 -7.47
N GLY A 290 9.20 -7.20 -8.47
CA GLY A 290 8.72 -6.79 -9.78
C GLY A 290 8.29 -5.34 -9.94
N TYR A 291 8.21 -4.55 -8.87
CA TYR A 291 7.76 -3.14 -8.97
C TYR A 291 8.86 -2.19 -9.47
N ASN A 292 10.10 -2.41 -9.07
CA ASN A 292 11.29 -1.67 -9.52
C ASN A 292 11.19 -0.14 -9.34
N VAL A 293 10.52 0.33 -8.29
CA VAL A 293 10.45 1.76 -7.96
C VAL A 293 11.76 2.18 -7.32
N PRO A 294 12.43 3.25 -7.78
CA PRO A 294 13.63 3.77 -7.13
C PRO A 294 13.38 4.11 -5.65
N GLU A 295 14.33 3.80 -4.78
CA GLU A 295 14.16 4.03 -3.33
C GLU A 295 13.88 5.50 -3.00
N GLU A 296 14.50 6.45 -3.72
CA GLU A 296 14.29 7.88 -3.58
C GLU A 296 12.89 8.35 -3.99
N ASN A 297 12.14 7.52 -4.70
CA ASN A 297 10.77 7.82 -5.11
C ASN A 297 9.72 7.33 -4.10
N VAL A 298 10.13 6.89 -2.92
CA VAL A 298 9.24 6.47 -1.84
C VAL A 298 9.17 7.54 -0.76
N LEU A 299 7.99 8.13 -0.60
CA LEU A 299 7.63 9.06 0.46
C LEU A 299 6.85 8.29 1.53
N GLY A 300 7.45 8.06 2.68
CA GLY A 300 6.81 7.32 3.78
C GLY A 300 7.01 8.02 5.11
N MET A 301 6.47 7.42 6.17
CA MET A 301 6.68 7.87 7.53
C MET A 301 8.17 7.80 7.90
N ARG A 302 8.60 8.65 8.85
CA ARG A 302 9.98 8.68 9.33
C ARG A 302 10.05 8.72 10.85
N VAL A 303 10.99 7.99 11.38
CA VAL A 303 11.32 7.95 12.81
C VAL A 303 12.66 8.63 13.03
N ALA A 304 12.78 9.40 14.09
CA ALA A 304 14.02 10.08 14.46
C ALA A 304 15.14 9.06 14.70
N MET A 305 16.36 9.48 14.36
CA MET A 305 17.55 8.65 14.55
C MET A 305 18.58 9.40 15.40
N GLU A 306 19.20 8.66 16.32
CA GLU A 306 20.33 9.12 17.13
C GLU A 306 21.43 8.08 17.02
N ASP A 307 22.68 8.54 16.83
CA ASP A 307 23.83 7.66 16.61
C ASP A 307 23.60 6.55 15.55
N GLY A 308 22.86 6.88 14.49
CA GLY A 308 22.55 5.97 13.37
C GLY A 308 21.50 4.90 13.69
N LYS A 309 20.79 5.01 14.80
CA LYS A 309 19.74 4.10 15.23
C LYS A 309 18.42 4.82 15.45
N TYR A 310 17.30 4.17 15.14
CA TYR A 310 15.97 4.68 15.46
C TYR A 310 15.78 4.83 16.97
N VAL A 311 15.08 5.90 17.37
CA VAL A 311 14.66 6.18 18.74
C VAL A 311 13.13 6.31 18.79
N PRO A 312 12.45 6.14 19.96
CA PRO A 312 10.98 6.15 20.02
C PRO A 312 10.42 7.58 19.93
N ARG A 313 10.64 8.22 18.81
CA ARG A 313 10.18 9.58 18.50
C ARG A 313 10.03 9.75 17.00
N TYR A 314 8.93 10.39 16.57
CA TYR A 314 8.73 10.75 15.17
C TYR A 314 9.81 11.77 14.72
N ASP A 315 10.15 11.79 13.44
CA ASP A 315 11.02 12.81 12.86
C ASP A 315 10.25 14.13 12.66
N ASP A 316 10.40 15.07 13.58
CA ASP A 316 9.71 16.36 13.59
C ASP A 316 10.00 17.22 12.34
N THR A 317 11.03 16.89 11.57
CA THR A 317 11.37 17.57 10.31
C THR A 317 10.56 17.06 9.13
N TRP A 318 9.77 16.00 9.31
CA TRP A 318 9.00 15.35 8.27
C TRP A 318 7.51 15.25 8.62
N VAL A 319 6.65 15.42 7.61
CA VAL A 319 5.20 15.29 7.79
C VAL A 319 4.80 13.82 7.93
N GLN A 320 3.78 13.54 8.71
CA GLN A 320 3.19 12.22 8.76
C GLN A 320 2.46 11.94 7.44
N THR A 321 2.93 10.99 6.64
CA THR A 321 2.42 10.68 5.30
C THR A 321 1.13 9.85 5.34
N GLN A 322 0.14 10.35 6.05
CA GLN A 322 -1.22 9.83 6.16
C GLN A 322 -2.24 10.96 5.99
N GLN A 323 -3.42 10.68 5.44
CA GLN A 323 -4.49 11.65 5.20
C GLN A 323 -3.97 12.94 4.50
N ALA A 324 -4.18 14.13 5.10
CA ALA A 324 -3.70 15.40 4.56
C ALA A 324 -2.17 15.46 4.42
N GLY A 325 -1.44 14.77 5.28
CA GLY A 325 0.01 14.73 5.22
C GLY A 325 0.57 14.06 3.96
N LYS A 326 -0.17 13.14 3.30
CA LYS A 326 0.20 12.67 1.96
C LYS A 326 0.23 13.80 0.94
N THR A 327 -0.80 14.65 0.92
CA THR A 327 -0.82 15.86 0.07
C THR A 327 0.33 16.81 0.39
N GLU A 328 0.62 17.02 1.68
CA GLU A 328 1.72 17.89 2.11
C GLU A 328 3.09 17.35 1.69
N ALA A 329 3.34 16.05 1.86
CA ALA A 329 4.56 15.41 1.41
C ALA A 329 4.74 15.53 -0.11
N ILE A 330 3.67 15.29 -0.88
CA ILE A 330 3.67 15.44 -2.34
C ILE A 330 3.95 16.88 -2.73
N LYS A 331 3.32 17.86 -2.09
CA LYS A 331 3.57 19.29 -2.35
C LYS A 331 5.01 19.67 -2.04
N ARG A 332 5.52 19.24 -0.89
CA ARG A 332 6.86 19.55 -0.42
C ARG A 332 7.96 18.98 -1.34
N GLU A 333 7.83 17.70 -1.71
CA GLU A 333 8.90 16.99 -2.42
C GLU A 333 8.70 17.01 -3.94
N LEU A 334 7.46 16.84 -4.41
CA LEU A 334 7.21 16.64 -5.84
C LEU A 334 6.73 17.92 -6.53
N VAL A 335 5.73 18.61 -5.99
CA VAL A 335 5.29 19.88 -6.61
C VAL A 335 6.42 20.90 -6.59
N SER A 336 7.20 20.99 -5.51
CA SER A 336 8.39 21.85 -5.45
C SER A 336 9.45 21.50 -6.50
N LYS A 337 9.59 20.21 -6.83
CA LYS A 337 10.54 19.70 -7.83
C LYS A 337 10.05 19.92 -9.26
N TYR A 338 8.76 19.66 -9.53
CA TYR A 338 8.19 19.64 -10.88
C TYR A 338 7.50 20.94 -11.26
N GLY A 339 6.97 21.70 -10.29
CA GLY A 339 6.18 22.90 -10.50
C GLY A 339 4.70 22.64 -10.77
N TYR A 340 4.23 21.40 -10.67
CA TYR A 340 2.84 20.96 -10.88
C TYR A 340 2.54 19.69 -10.07
N GLY A 341 1.23 19.36 -9.93
CA GLY A 341 0.75 18.18 -9.22
C GLY A 341 0.81 16.88 -10.03
N PRO A 342 0.57 15.71 -9.41
CA PRO A 342 0.55 14.41 -10.08
C PRO A 342 -0.61 14.33 -11.09
N ILE A 343 -0.35 13.76 -12.28
CA ILE A 343 -1.37 13.59 -13.30
C ILE A 343 -2.25 12.34 -13.07
N ALA A 344 -1.84 11.40 -12.22
CA ALA A 344 -2.70 10.32 -11.74
C ALA A 344 -2.33 9.94 -10.30
N VAL A 345 -3.33 9.47 -9.55
CA VAL A 345 -3.20 9.03 -8.16
C VAL A 345 -3.94 7.71 -7.97
N PHE A 346 -3.37 6.82 -7.17
CA PHE A 346 -3.87 5.47 -6.93
C PHE A 346 -4.00 5.22 -5.43
N GLY A 347 -5.17 4.76 -4.95
CA GLY A 347 -5.40 4.57 -3.53
C GLY A 347 -6.55 3.61 -3.22
N ASP A 348 -6.75 3.29 -1.94
CA ASP A 348 -7.72 2.30 -1.47
C ASP A 348 -8.54 2.73 -0.24
N SER A 349 -8.14 3.80 0.43
CA SER A 349 -8.66 4.12 1.77
C SER A 349 -8.81 5.62 2.04
N GLN A 350 -9.42 5.94 3.20
CA GLN A 350 -9.56 7.33 3.69
C GLN A 350 -8.21 8.03 3.84
N GLY A 351 -7.13 7.25 4.11
CA GLY A 351 -5.76 7.77 4.17
C GLY A 351 -5.30 8.45 2.88
N ASP A 352 -5.91 8.10 1.74
CA ASP A 352 -5.54 8.56 0.40
C ASP A 352 -6.45 9.67 -0.14
N TYR A 353 -7.61 9.86 0.53
CA TYR A 353 -8.65 10.75 0.01
C TYR A 353 -8.10 12.11 -0.42
N ARG A 354 -7.31 12.76 0.45
CA ARG A 354 -6.79 14.09 0.19
C ARG A 354 -5.87 14.12 -1.03
N MET A 355 -4.91 13.19 -1.15
CA MET A 355 -4.03 13.16 -2.34
C MET A 355 -4.79 12.88 -3.63
N CYS A 356 -5.94 12.18 -3.56
CA CYS A 356 -6.79 11.90 -4.72
C CYS A 356 -7.59 13.12 -5.22
N VAL A 357 -7.84 14.13 -4.37
CA VAL A 357 -8.72 15.26 -4.71
C VAL A 357 -8.04 16.62 -4.70
N ASP A 358 -6.86 16.76 -4.10
CA ASP A 358 -6.22 18.04 -3.84
C ASP A 358 -5.40 18.61 -5.02
N PHE A 359 -5.21 17.87 -6.12
CA PHE A 359 -4.42 18.31 -7.26
C PHE A 359 -5.29 18.49 -8.51
N GLU A 360 -5.25 19.69 -9.08
CA GLU A 360 -6.05 20.04 -10.27
C GLU A 360 -5.58 19.30 -11.53
N GLU A 361 -4.28 19.00 -11.59
CA GLU A 361 -3.65 18.32 -12.75
C GLU A 361 -4.01 16.83 -12.83
N THR A 362 -4.60 16.26 -11.78
CA THR A 362 -4.95 14.84 -11.74
C THR A 362 -6.08 14.51 -12.70
N GLN A 363 -5.73 13.74 -13.74
CA GLN A 363 -6.63 13.29 -14.82
C GLN A 363 -7.26 11.93 -14.51
N VAL A 364 -6.57 11.09 -13.72
CA VAL A 364 -7.02 9.74 -13.33
C VAL A 364 -6.79 9.50 -11.86
N VAL A 365 -7.83 9.04 -11.19
CA VAL A 365 -7.77 8.50 -9.83
C VAL A 365 -8.27 7.05 -9.87
N LEU A 366 -7.38 6.11 -9.59
CA LEU A 366 -7.80 4.71 -9.46
C LEU A 366 -8.17 4.44 -8.00
N VAL A 367 -9.40 3.98 -7.82
CA VAL A 367 -9.96 3.56 -6.54
C VAL A 367 -9.93 2.03 -6.49
N VAL A 368 -9.10 1.46 -5.62
CA VAL A 368 -9.19 0.04 -5.32
C VAL A 368 -10.43 -0.19 -4.45
N ASN A 369 -11.38 -0.95 -4.97
CA ASN A 369 -12.67 -1.14 -4.33
C ASN A 369 -12.54 -2.02 -3.07
N ARG A 370 -12.58 -1.39 -1.89
CA ARG A 370 -12.67 -2.07 -0.60
C ARG A 370 -14.06 -1.94 0.04
N LEU A 371 -15.05 -1.45 -0.72
CA LEU A 371 -16.41 -1.17 -0.25
C LEU A 371 -16.43 -0.18 0.93
N ARG A 372 -15.57 0.85 0.85
CA ARG A 372 -15.45 1.88 1.89
C ARG A 372 -16.76 2.67 2.04
N LYS A 373 -17.03 3.12 3.27
CA LYS A 373 -18.24 3.88 3.64
C LYS A 373 -17.96 5.30 4.10
N ASP A 374 -16.72 5.73 3.98
CA ASP A 374 -16.20 7.07 4.30
C ASP A 374 -16.12 7.96 3.05
N ASP A 375 -15.44 9.11 3.16
CA ASP A 375 -15.28 10.02 2.03
C ASP A 375 -14.56 9.39 0.83
N PHE A 376 -13.61 8.48 1.07
CA PHE A 376 -12.97 7.74 -0.01
C PHE A 376 -14.00 6.85 -0.77
N GLY A 377 -14.98 6.30 -0.08
CA GLY A 377 -16.09 5.58 -0.72
C GLY A 377 -16.90 6.45 -1.69
N LYS A 378 -16.99 7.77 -1.46
CA LYS A 378 -17.64 8.70 -2.40
C LYS A 378 -16.91 8.77 -3.75
N LEU A 379 -15.57 8.60 -3.77
CA LEU A 379 -14.81 8.49 -5.02
C LEU A 379 -15.20 7.24 -5.81
N GLY A 380 -15.47 6.14 -5.12
CA GLY A 380 -16.00 4.92 -5.73
C GLY A 380 -17.38 5.13 -6.37
N LEU A 381 -18.27 5.92 -5.72
CA LEU A 381 -19.56 6.29 -6.33
C LEU A 381 -19.37 7.15 -7.59
N GLN A 382 -18.48 8.14 -7.56
CA GLN A 382 -18.15 8.97 -8.73
C GLN A 382 -17.59 8.13 -9.88
N ALA A 383 -16.76 7.12 -9.57
CA ALA A 383 -16.27 6.17 -10.56
C ALA A 383 -17.42 5.38 -11.22
N MET A 384 -18.44 5.01 -10.46
CA MET A 384 -19.62 4.33 -11.00
C MET A 384 -20.49 5.25 -11.86
N GLU A 385 -20.67 6.51 -11.48
CA GLU A 385 -21.44 7.52 -12.24
C GLU A 385 -20.80 7.83 -13.61
N THR A 386 -19.49 7.71 -13.70
CA THR A 386 -18.72 7.96 -14.91
C THR A 386 -18.19 6.69 -15.58
N HIS A 387 -18.68 5.51 -15.14
CA HIS A 387 -18.21 4.22 -15.63
C HIS A 387 -18.24 4.11 -17.15
N GLY A 388 -17.13 3.69 -17.74
CA GLY A 388 -16.96 3.52 -19.16
C GLY A 388 -16.82 4.81 -19.98
N LYS A 389 -16.88 6.00 -19.38
CA LYS A 389 -16.61 7.25 -20.11
C LYS A 389 -15.12 7.38 -20.40
N PRO A 390 -14.72 7.79 -21.63
CA PRO A 390 -13.31 7.89 -22.02
C PRO A 390 -12.50 8.89 -21.18
N ASP A 391 -13.18 9.90 -20.64
CA ASP A 391 -12.61 11.00 -19.83
C ASP A 391 -12.87 10.84 -18.34
N ALA A 392 -13.35 9.67 -17.88
CA ALA A 392 -13.61 9.42 -16.46
C ALA A 392 -12.36 9.74 -15.62
N LYS A 393 -12.51 10.67 -14.67
CA LYS A 393 -11.44 11.00 -13.69
C LYS A 393 -11.28 9.88 -12.66
N PHE A 394 -12.39 9.39 -12.11
CA PHE A 394 -12.38 8.30 -11.14
C PHE A 394 -12.69 6.98 -11.83
N ILE A 395 -11.87 5.96 -11.58
CA ILE A 395 -12.03 4.60 -12.10
C ILE A 395 -11.94 3.60 -10.96
N LEU A 396 -12.66 2.48 -11.06
CA LEU A 396 -12.85 1.53 -9.98
C LEU A 396 -12.30 0.15 -10.35
N GLN A 397 -11.52 -0.45 -9.46
CA GLN A 397 -10.98 -1.78 -9.62
C GLN A 397 -11.44 -2.70 -8.48
N GLY A 398 -12.15 -3.76 -8.81
CA GLY A 398 -12.57 -4.79 -7.86
C GLY A 398 -11.45 -5.76 -7.51
N ARG A 399 -11.61 -6.46 -6.35
CA ARG A 399 -10.64 -7.44 -5.87
C ARG A 399 -11.32 -8.64 -5.21
N ASP A 400 -10.60 -9.75 -5.14
CA ASP A 400 -10.99 -10.92 -4.35
C ASP A 400 -10.07 -11.02 -3.13
N GLU A 401 -10.62 -10.75 -1.95
CA GLU A 401 -9.86 -10.74 -0.70
C GLU A 401 -9.51 -12.15 -0.21
N ASN A 402 -10.16 -13.20 -0.73
CA ASN A 402 -9.82 -14.58 -0.37
C ASN A 402 -8.51 -15.05 -1.00
N ILE A 403 -8.18 -14.52 -2.17
CA ILE A 403 -6.96 -14.91 -2.91
C ILE A 403 -5.96 -13.76 -3.04
N GLY A 404 -6.31 -12.56 -2.60
CA GLY A 404 -5.45 -11.39 -2.65
C GLY A 404 -5.09 -10.93 -4.06
N ALA A 405 -6.08 -10.89 -4.96
CA ALA A 405 -5.88 -10.52 -6.35
C ALA A 405 -6.98 -9.58 -6.86
N PHE A 406 -6.69 -8.83 -7.91
CA PHE A 406 -7.72 -8.08 -8.62
C PHE A 406 -8.74 -9.03 -9.27
N ARG A 407 -9.91 -8.50 -9.58
CA ARG A 407 -10.97 -9.16 -10.33
C ARG A 407 -11.14 -8.46 -11.67
N PRO A 408 -11.52 -9.17 -12.75
CA PRO A 408 -11.76 -8.55 -14.05
C PRO A 408 -13.12 -7.83 -14.10
N ASP A 409 -13.48 -7.18 -13.02
CA ASP A 409 -14.65 -6.32 -12.85
C ASP A 409 -14.47 -5.36 -11.65
N GLU A 410 -15.40 -4.45 -11.45
CA GLU A 410 -15.38 -3.44 -10.39
C GLU A 410 -15.84 -3.95 -9.02
N LYS A 411 -16.40 -5.18 -8.97
CA LYS A 411 -16.97 -5.77 -7.75
C LYS A 411 -15.88 -6.41 -6.90
N THR A 412 -16.07 -6.38 -5.60
CA THR A 412 -15.17 -6.99 -4.61
C THR A 412 -15.82 -8.16 -3.89
N ILE A 413 -15.09 -9.26 -3.78
CA ILE A 413 -15.41 -10.35 -2.87
C ILE A 413 -14.66 -10.11 -1.57
N LYS A 414 -15.40 -9.88 -0.48
CA LYS A 414 -14.81 -9.71 0.85
C LYS A 414 -14.25 -11.03 1.40
N TYR A 415 -13.25 -10.95 2.25
CA TYR A 415 -12.66 -12.12 2.90
C TYR A 415 -13.74 -12.97 3.60
N GLY A 416 -13.71 -14.29 3.34
CA GLY A 416 -14.69 -15.26 3.85
C GLY A 416 -16.07 -15.20 3.21
N LYS A 417 -16.24 -14.41 2.12
CA LYS A 417 -17.47 -14.36 1.32
C LYS A 417 -17.25 -14.99 -0.05
N THR A 418 -18.34 -15.31 -0.74
CA THR A 418 -18.36 -15.85 -2.11
C THR A 418 -18.95 -14.88 -3.11
N GLU A 419 -19.87 -14.03 -2.66
CA GLU A 419 -20.62 -13.13 -3.54
C GLU A 419 -19.88 -11.81 -3.73
N PRO A 420 -19.72 -11.35 -4.98
CA PRO A 420 -19.11 -10.07 -5.30
C PRO A 420 -20.09 -8.92 -5.05
N GLU A 421 -19.60 -7.88 -4.37
CA GLU A 421 -20.36 -6.68 -4.05
C GLU A 421 -19.84 -5.48 -4.84
N LEU A 422 -20.75 -4.60 -5.28
CA LEU A 422 -20.44 -3.32 -5.91
C LEU A 422 -20.76 -2.18 -4.94
N PHE A 423 -20.14 -1.02 -5.16
CA PHE A 423 -20.51 0.20 -4.46
C PHE A 423 -21.97 0.57 -4.66
N HIS A 424 -22.67 0.88 -3.57
CA HIS A 424 -24.01 1.45 -3.56
C HIS A 424 -24.01 2.77 -2.79
N ALA A 425 -24.83 3.74 -3.19
CA ALA A 425 -24.97 4.99 -2.50
C ALA A 425 -25.31 4.86 -1.00
N SER A 426 -26.02 3.78 -0.63
CA SER A 426 -26.33 3.48 0.77
C SER A 426 -25.13 3.03 1.61
N LEU A 427 -23.99 2.71 1.00
CA LEU A 427 -22.76 2.34 1.68
C LEU A 427 -21.96 3.57 2.14
N VAL A 428 -22.22 4.73 1.52
CA VAL A 428 -21.54 6.00 1.84
C VAL A 428 -22.55 6.88 2.58
N LYS A 429 -22.29 7.18 3.83
CA LYS A 429 -23.16 8.01 4.69
C LYS A 429 -22.72 9.47 4.64
#